data_544dee650939907d537dac11bcb8d295
#
_entry.id   544dee650939907d537dac11bcb8d295
#
_cell.length_a   1.000
_cell.length_b   1.000
_cell.length_c   1.000
_cell.angle_alpha   90.00
_cell.angle_beta   90.00
_cell.angle_gamma   90.00
#
_symmetry.space_group_name_H-M   'P 1'
#
loop_
_entity.id
_entity.type
_entity.pdbx_description
1 polymer ?
#
loop_
_entity_poly.entity_id
_entity_poly.type
_entity_poly.pdbx_seq_one_letter_code
_entity_poly.pdbx_strand_id
1 'polypeptide(L)'
;MSDLQTRYLERLAELYPTIAAASTEVINLEAILNLPKGTEHFLTDIHGEYEAFSHVLRNGSGAVRRKVNDVFGNTLSSQDKQTLATLIYYPREKMAQILEHVKNREDWYKITLYRLIEVSKRAASKYTRSKVRKALPQEFAYVIEELITEKVDVRDKESYYNAIIQTIIRVGRAGEFIVALCELIQRLIVDHLHILGDIYDRGPGPHMIMDKLMTYHSLDIQWGNHDVLWMGAAAGQKGCIANVIRICARYGNLDILEDGYGINLLPLATFALDTYGSDPCACFQLKGANACSPSETELNIRMHKAISIIQFKVEGQIIKEHPEFCLEDRNLLHRIDLDKGTILLEGGAQEMLDSHFPTMDPADPVSYTHLTLPTT
;
A
#
# COMPACT_ATOMS: atom_id res chain seq x y z
N MET A 1 -37.48 7.87 28.37
CA MET A 1 -36.47 7.62 27.31
C MET A 1 -36.56 8.76 26.29
N SER A 2 -35.45 9.21 25.71
CA SER A 2 -35.49 10.16 24.60
C SER A 2 -36.05 9.49 23.34
N ASP A 3 -36.63 10.26 22.42
CA ASP A 3 -37.11 9.75 21.11
C ASP A 3 -36.02 8.94 20.36
N LEU A 4 -34.77 9.40 20.46
CA LEU A 4 -33.62 8.71 19.88
C LEU A 4 -33.38 7.31 20.49
N GLN A 5 -33.51 7.19 21.81
CA GLN A 5 -33.34 5.90 22.51
C GLN A 5 -34.45 4.92 22.10
N THR A 6 -35.66 5.42 21.94
CA THR A 6 -36.81 4.58 21.51
C THR A 6 -36.59 4.05 20.11
N ARG A 7 -36.22 4.89 19.15
CA ARG A 7 -35.89 4.48 17.78
C ARG A 7 -34.72 3.50 17.70
N TYR A 8 -33.72 3.69 18.55
CA TYR A 8 -32.60 2.75 18.63
C TYR A 8 -33.04 1.36 19.10
N LEU A 9 -33.89 1.30 20.14
CA LEU A 9 -34.45 0.04 20.64
C LEU A 9 -35.36 -0.63 19.63
N GLU A 10 -36.16 0.11 18.88
CA GLU A 10 -36.99 -0.40 17.79
C GLU A 10 -36.13 -1.09 16.72
N ARG A 11 -34.99 -0.48 16.32
CA ARG A 11 -34.04 -1.09 15.39
C ARG A 11 -33.36 -2.34 15.93
N LEU A 12 -33.03 -2.37 17.21
CA LEU A 12 -32.50 -3.58 17.86
C LEU A 12 -33.58 -4.69 17.92
N ALA A 13 -34.83 -4.34 18.15
CA ALA A 13 -35.93 -5.32 18.16
C ALA A 13 -36.20 -5.94 16.78
N GLU A 14 -35.94 -5.22 15.67
CA GLU A 14 -35.99 -5.80 14.33
C GLU A 14 -34.92 -6.89 14.13
N LEU A 15 -33.71 -6.70 14.68
CA LEU A 15 -32.62 -7.65 14.57
C LEU A 15 -32.75 -8.81 15.57
N TYR A 16 -33.26 -8.52 16.78
CA TYR A 16 -33.42 -9.46 17.89
C TYR A 16 -34.84 -9.47 18.40
N PRO A 17 -35.78 -10.09 17.66
CA PRO A 17 -37.21 -9.96 17.92
C PRO A 17 -37.68 -10.69 19.18
N THR A 18 -36.81 -11.51 19.79
CA THR A 18 -37.15 -12.24 21.03
C THR A 18 -36.08 -12.10 22.08
N ILE A 19 -36.42 -12.25 23.34
CA ILE A 19 -35.46 -12.27 24.47
C ILE A 19 -34.42 -13.37 24.25
N ALA A 20 -34.84 -14.54 23.76
CA ALA A 20 -33.88 -15.62 23.47
C ALA A 20 -32.88 -15.24 22.39
N ALA A 21 -33.30 -14.60 21.29
CA ALA A 21 -32.41 -14.12 20.24
C ALA A 21 -31.41 -13.08 20.77
N ALA A 22 -31.89 -12.09 21.52
CA ALA A 22 -31.03 -11.07 22.15
C ALA A 22 -30.05 -11.67 23.16
N SER A 23 -30.52 -12.60 24.01
CA SER A 23 -29.65 -13.26 24.99
C SER A 23 -28.58 -14.13 24.31
N THR A 24 -28.91 -14.82 23.24
CA THR A 24 -27.94 -15.60 22.46
C THR A 24 -26.85 -14.67 21.87
N GLU A 25 -27.25 -13.53 21.32
CA GLU A 25 -26.27 -12.57 20.77
C GLU A 25 -25.40 -11.96 21.87
N VAL A 26 -25.93 -11.62 23.01
CA VAL A 26 -25.15 -11.16 24.19
C VAL A 26 -24.09 -12.21 24.58
N ILE A 27 -24.48 -13.50 24.64
CA ILE A 27 -23.53 -14.60 24.91
C ILE A 27 -22.45 -14.68 23.84
N ASN A 28 -22.82 -14.57 22.57
CA ASN A 28 -21.87 -14.59 21.45
C ASN A 28 -20.88 -13.42 21.52
N LEU A 29 -21.37 -12.21 21.74
CA LEU A 29 -20.56 -11.01 21.87
C LEU A 29 -19.64 -11.07 23.08
N GLU A 30 -20.12 -11.53 24.23
CA GLU A 30 -19.31 -11.72 25.43
C GLU A 30 -18.18 -12.73 25.21
N ALA A 31 -18.47 -13.83 24.50
CA ALA A 31 -17.45 -14.80 24.12
C ALA A 31 -16.38 -14.18 23.20
N ILE A 32 -16.81 -13.33 22.24
CA ILE A 32 -15.87 -12.63 21.32
C ILE A 32 -15.02 -11.60 22.08
N LEU A 33 -15.61 -10.83 22.99
CA LEU A 33 -14.90 -9.84 23.82
C LEU A 33 -13.82 -10.45 24.72
N ASN A 34 -13.99 -11.69 25.11
CA ASN A 34 -13.03 -12.42 25.95
C ASN A 34 -11.94 -13.15 25.14
N LEU A 35 -11.99 -13.10 23.80
CA LEU A 35 -10.90 -13.62 22.99
C LEU A 35 -9.61 -12.78 23.15
N PRO A 36 -8.42 -13.41 23.03
CA PRO A 36 -7.18 -12.66 22.94
C PRO A 36 -7.26 -11.65 21.80
N LYS A 37 -6.81 -10.41 22.07
CA LYS A 37 -6.80 -9.38 21.02
C LYS A 37 -5.97 -9.81 19.83
N GLY A 38 -6.45 -9.48 18.64
CA GLY A 38 -5.71 -9.60 17.39
C GLY A 38 -4.45 -8.73 17.39
N THR A 39 -3.56 -8.97 16.46
CA THR A 39 -2.41 -8.11 16.22
C THR A 39 -2.83 -6.98 15.29
N GLU A 40 -2.80 -5.76 15.77
CA GLU A 40 -2.95 -4.55 14.97
C GLU A 40 -1.56 -4.12 14.46
N HIS A 41 -1.49 -3.73 13.20
CA HIS A 41 -0.26 -3.35 12.54
C HIS A 41 -0.41 -1.93 11.99
N PHE A 42 0.47 -1.03 12.39
CA PHE A 42 0.45 0.38 12.01
C PHE A 42 1.62 0.67 11.10
N LEU A 43 1.34 1.25 9.93
CA LEU A 43 2.35 1.68 8.95
C LEU A 43 2.11 3.13 8.56
N THR A 44 3.20 3.89 8.44
CA THR A 44 3.19 5.30 8.02
C THR A 44 4.35 5.58 7.06
N ASP A 45 4.30 6.70 6.35
CA ASP A 45 5.38 7.19 5.48
C ASP A 45 5.85 6.16 4.45
N ILE A 46 4.91 5.53 3.77
CA ILE A 46 5.19 4.43 2.82
C ILE A 46 5.83 4.99 1.55
N HIS A 47 5.37 6.16 1.11
CA HIS A 47 5.96 6.95 0.02
C HIS A 47 6.28 6.15 -1.26
N GLY A 48 5.37 5.29 -1.70
CA GLY A 48 5.52 4.54 -2.93
C GLY A 48 6.59 3.44 -2.92
N GLU A 49 7.20 3.13 -1.77
CA GLU A 49 8.24 2.13 -1.61
C GLU A 49 7.64 0.71 -1.52
N TYR A 50 7.13 0.20 -2.66
CA TYR A 50 6.37 -1.04 -2.74
C TYR A 50 7.11 -2.26 -2.20
N GLU A 51 8.40 -2.42 -2.51
CA GLU A 51 9.18 -3.59 -2.08
C GLU A 51 9.35 -3.62 -0.55
N ALA A 52 9.70 -2.47 0.04
CA ALA A 52 9.84 -2.32 1.48
C ALA A 52 8.49 -2.55 2.17
N PHE A 53 7.43 -1.93 1.67
CA PHE A 53 6.06 -2.12 2.15
C PHE A 53 5.63 -3.59 2.10
N SER A 54 5.81 -4.25 0.95
CA SER A 54 5.46 -5.66 0.77
C SER A 54 6.24 -6.58 1.71
N HIS A 55 7.53 -6.30 1.94
CA HIS A 55 8.34 -7.05 2.89
C HIS A 55 7.82 -6.91 4.32
N VAL A 56 7.49 -5.68 4.74
CA VAL A 56 6.96 -5.41 6.08
C VAL A 56 5.60 -6.08 6.31
N LEU A 57 4.72 -6.08 5.30
CA LEU A 57 3.44 -6.81 5.39
C LEU A 57 3.65 -8.32 5.55
N ARG A 58 4.53 -8.92 4.74
CA ARG A 58 4.81 -10.37 4.76
C ARG A 58 5.39 -10.83 6.10
N ASN A 59 6.25 -10.03 6.72
CA ASN A 59 6.87 -10.38 8.00
C ASN A 59 6.07 -9.94 9.23
N GLY A 60 5.02 -9.10 9.05
CA GLY A 60 4.20 -8.55 10.12
C GLY A 60 5.03 -7.78 11.14
N SER A 61 5.99 -6.94 10.71
CA SER A 61 6.96 -6.26 11.57
C SER A 61 7.66 -7.20 12.57
N GLY A 62 8.07 -8.37 12.06
CA GLY A 62 8.75 -9.41 12.84
C GLY A 62 7.81 -10.32 13.66
N ALA A 63 6.49 -10.15 13.57
CA ALA A 63 5.54 -10.99 14.30
C ALA A 63 5.59 -12.46 13.86
N VAL A 64 5.83 -12.73 12.58
CA VAL A 64 6.04 -14.10 12.07
C VAL A 64 7.24 -14.75 12.76
N ARG A 65 8.37 -14.07 12.83
CA ARG A 65 9.59 -14.59 13.48
C ARG A 65 9.36 -14.86 14.97
N ARG A 66 8.66 -13.95 15.67
CA ARG A 66 8.28 -14.18 17.07
C ARG A 66 7.42 -15.43 17.20
N LYS A 67 6.44 -15.61 16.31
CA LYS A 67 5.55 -16.78 16.34
C LYS A 67 6.30 -18.09 16.09
N VAL A 68 7.24 -18.12 15.16
CA VAL A 68 8.13 -19.28 14.93
C VAL A 68 8.96 -19.59 16.18
N ASN A 69 9.50 -18.56 16.84
CA ASN A 69 10.25 -18.73 18.08
C ASN A 69 9.37 -19.27 19.22
N ASP A 70 8.13 -18.76 19.37
CA ASP A 70 7.18 -19.23 20.39
C ASP A 70 6.81 -20.70 20.22
N VAL A 71 6.70 -21.18 18.97
CA VAL A 71 6.33 -22.56 18.66
C VAL A 71 7.50 -23.51 18.92
N PHE A 72 8.68 -23.15 18.45
CA PHE A 72 9.80 -24.10 18.42
C PHE A 72 10.83 -23.91 19.55
N GLY A 73 10.84 -22.77 20.24
CA GLY A 73 11.74 -22.52 21.35
C GLY A 73 13.18 -22.95 21.07
N ASN A 74 13.67 -23.93 21.81
CA ASN A 74 15.00 -24.53 21.66
C ASN A 74 15.00 -25.82 20.81
N THR A 75 13.86 -26.27 20.29
CA THR A 75 13.76 -27.52 19.51
C THR A 75 14.29 -27.39 18.09
N LEU A 76 14.37 -26.17 17.55
CA LEU A 76 15.00 -25.85 16.27
C LEU A 76 16.20 -24.92 16.45
N SER A 77 17.21 -25.13 15.60
CA SER A 77 18.34 -24.20 15.53
C SER A 77 17.91 -22.79 15.11
N SER A 78 18.70 -21.79 15.46
CA SER A 78 18.43 -20.41 15.02
C SER A 78 18.41 -20.29 13.50
N GLN A 79 19.24 -21.05 12.81
CA GLN A 79 19.30 -21.09 11.35
C GLN A 79 18.03 -21.69 10.74
N ASP A 80 17.52 -22.81 11.30
CA ASP A 80 16.28 -23.45 10.82
C ASP A 80 15.08 -22.53 11.04
N LYS A 81 15.00 -21.85 12.19
CA LYS A 81 13.94 -20.87 12.47
C LYS A 81 13.97 -19.69 11.52
N GLN A 82 15.17 -19.19 11.20
CA GLN A 82 15.34 -18.11 10.22
C GLN A 82 14.93 -18.58 8.82
N THR A 83 15.34 -19.77 8.41
CA THR A 83 14.96 -20.37 7.12
C THR A 83 13.46 -20.55 7.01
N LEU A 84 12.81 -21.08 8.07
CA LEU A 84 11.36 -21.23 8.12
C LEU A 84 10.62 -19.87 8.06
N ALA A 85 11.09 -18.87 8.78
CA ALA A 85 10.52 -17.54 8.74
C ALA A 85 10.66 -16.92 7.33
N THR A 86 11.82 -17.06 6.70
CA THR A 86 12.04 -16.58 5.32
C THR A 86 11.16 -17.33 4.31
N LEU A 87 10.94 -18.64 4.52
CA LEU A 87 10.01 -19.42 3.70
C LEU A 87 8.57 -18.89 3.84
N ILE A 88 8.15 -18.54 5.06
CA ILE A 88 6.83 -17.96 5.27
C ILE A 88 6.72 -16.58 4.58
N TYR A 89 7.76 -15.75 4.54
CA TYR A 89 7.74 -14.44 3.87
C TYR A 89 7.70 -14.56 2.36
N TYR A 90 8.51 -15.47 1.79
CA TYR A 90 8.74 -15.64 0.36
C TYR A 90 8.64 -17.13 -0.03
N PRO A 91 7.42 -17.72 0.02
CA PRO A 91 7.28 -19.17 -0.09
C PRO A 91 7.76 -19.74 -1.42
N ARG A 92 7.45 -19.09 -2.54
CA ARG A 92 7.81 -19.59 -3.88
C ARG A 92 9.31 -19.48 -4.13
N GLU A 93 9.87 -18.32 -3.88
CA GLU A 93 11.26 -17.98 -4.11
C GLU A 93 12.18 -18.78 -3.18
N LYS A 94 11.84 -18.83 -1.89
CA LYS A 94 12.66 -19.55 -0.91
C LYS A 94 12.59 -21.06 -1.08
N MET A 95 11.41 -21.57 -1.44
CA MET A 95 11.26 -23.00 -1.75
C MET A 95 12.09 -23.39 -2.97
N ALA A 96 12.08 -22.62 -4.05
CA ALA A 96 12.89 -22.87 -5.24
C ALA A 96 14.37 -22.96 -4.89
N GLN A 97 14.92 -21.98 -4.16
CA GLN A 97 16.32 -21.99 -3.70
C GLN A 97 16.67 -23.22 -2.87
N ILE A 98 15.79 -23.63 -1.97
CA ILE A 98 16.04 -24.80 -1.10
C ILE A 98 16.04 -26.10 -1.93
N LEU A 99 15.07 -26.26 -2.84
CA LEU A 99 14.89 -27.48 -3.63
C LEU A 99 16.03 -27.73 -4.65
N GLU A 100 16.81 -26.71 -4.99
CA GLU A 100 18.03 -26.86 -5.80
C GLU A 100 19.11 -27.67 -5.07
N HIS A 101 19.13 -27.61 -3.73
CA HIS A 101 20.23 -28.15 -2.92
C HIS A 101 19.80 -29.35 -2.05
N VAL A 102 18.51 -29.60 -1.93
CA VAL A 102 17.97 -30.70 -1.11
C VAL A 102 18.11 -32.05 -1.83
N LYS A 103 18.75 -33.00 -1.18
CA LYS A 103 18.94 -34.37 -1.72
C LYS A 103 17.66 -35.20 -1.68
N ASN A 104 16.90 -35.11 -0.60
CA ASN A 104 15.62 -35.83 -0.43
C ASN A 104 14.49 -34.79 -0.33
N ARG A 105 13.78 -34.57 -1.45
CA ARG A 105 12.68 -33.62 -1.52
C ARG A 105 11.45 -34.03 -0.72
N GLU A 106 11.19 -35.37 -0.67
CA GLU A 106 10.03 -35.90 0.04
C GLU A 106 10.14 -35.66 1.55
N ASP A 107 11.29 -35.97 2.14
CA ASP A 107 11.56 -35.71 3.56
C ASP A 107 11.51 -34.21 3.87
N TRP A 108 12.06 -33.39 3.00
CA TRP A 108 12.02 -31.93 3.17
C TRP A 108 10.57 -31.42 3.16
N TYR A 109 9.74 -31.86 2.22
CA TYR A 109 8.33 -31.50 2.16
C TYR A 109 7.61 -31.93 3.44
N LYS A 110 7.81 -33.16 3.86
CA LYS A 110 7.20 -33.69 5.06
C LYS A 110 7.53 -32.86 6.30
N ILE A 111 8.81 -32.64 6.57
CA ILE A 111 9.27 -31.85 7.72
C ILE A 111 8.74 -30.40 7.65
N THR A 112 8.78 -29.80 6.48
CA THR A 112 8.33 -28.43 6.27
C THR A 112 6.83 -28.28 6.50
N LEU A 113 6.03 -29.21 6.00
CA LEU A 113 4.58 -29.22 6.20
C LEU A 113 4.22 -29.32 7.68
N TYR A 114 4.86 -30.24 8.44
CA TYR A 114 4.65 -30.33 9.88
C TYR A 114 4.97 -29.02 10.59
N ARG A 115 6.10 -28.41 10.28
CA ARG A 115 6.52 -27.14 10.89
C ARG A 115 5.52 -26.01 10.59
N LEU A 116 5.06 -25.90 9.36
CA LEU A 116 4.08 -24.87 8.96
C LEU A 116 2.70 -25.10 9.58
N ILE A 117 2.25 -26.36 9.71
CA ILE A 117 1.00 -26.70 10.39
C ILE A 117 1.05 -26.25 11.86
N GLU A 118 2.14 -26.51 12.57
CA GLU A 118 2.28 -26.08 13.96
C GLU A 118 2.29 -24.54 14.11
N VAL A 119 2.97 -23.82 13.20
CA VAL A 119 2.91 -22.35 13.18
C VAL A 119 1.49 -21.85 12.88
N SER A 120 0.78 -22.52 11.94
CA SER A 120 -0.61 -22.20 11.59
C SER A 120 -1.56 -22.43 12.77
N LYS A 121 -1.44 -23.53 13.50
CA LYS A 121 -2.19 -23.78 14.75
C LYS A 121 -1.99 -22.66 15.75
N ARG A 122 -0.75 -22.26 15.96
CA ARG A 122 -0.40 -21.18 16.90
C ARG A 122 -0.92 -19.81 16.43
N ALA A 123 -0.90 -19.53 15.13
CA ALA A 123 -1.46 -18.30 14.57
C ALA A 123 -2.99 -18.28 14.70
N ALA A 124 -3.66 -19.41 14.46
CA ALA A 124 -5.10 -19.55 14.53
C ALA A 124 -5.66 -19.53 15.97
N SER A 125 -4.85 -19.87 16.98
CA SER A 125 -5.31 -20.12 18.37
C SER A 125 -5.98 -18.92 19.06
N LYS A 126 -5.76 -17.71 18.57
CA LYS A 126 -6.34 -16.45 19.10
C LYS A 126 -7.69 -16.07 18.46
N TYR A 127 -8.15 -16.83 17.46
CA TYR A 127 -9.35 -16.51 16.70
C TYR A 127 -10.47 -17.52 16.90
N THR A 128 -11.70 -17.11 16.60
CA THR A 128 -12.84 -18.02 16.48
C THR A 128 -12.66 -18.95 15.27
N ARG A 129 -13.21 -20.15 15.33
CA ARG A 129 -13.23 -21.07 14.19
C ARG A 129 -13.83 -20.43 12.94
N SER A 130 -14.89 -19.66 13.10
CA SER A 130 -15.55 -18.94 11.98
C SER A 130 -14.59 -17.96 11.29
N LYS A 131 -13.77 -17.21 12.05
CA LYS A 131 -12.80 -16.29 11.50
C LYS A 131 -11.67 -17.03 10.78
N VAL A 132 -11.19 -18.12 11.36
CA VAL A 132 -10.17 -18.96 10.71
C VAL A 132 -10.69 -19.55 9.39
N ARG A 133 -11.92 -20.09 9.36
CA ARG A 133 -12.56 -20.61 8.13
C ARG A 133 -12.61 -19.60 7.01
N LYS A 134 -12.96 -18.34 7.30
CA LYS A 134 -12.99 -17.25 6.32
C LYS A 134 -11.60 -16.88 5.79
N ALA A 135 -10.55 -17.22 6.52
CA ALA A 135 -9.16 -16.97 6.14
C ALA A 135 -8.55 -18.10 5.31
N LEU A 136 -9.15 -19.30 5.32
CA LEU A 136 -8.61 -20.47 4.64
C LEU A 136 -8.58 -20.28 3.11
N PRO A 137 -7.50 -20.69 2.43
CA PRO A 137 -7.46 -20.72 0.98
C PRO A 137 -8.47 -21.77 0.46
N GLN A 138 -9.34 -21.35 -0.45
CA GLN A 138 -10.49 -22.17 -0.90
C GLN A 138 -10.09 -23.57 -1.37
N GLU A 139 -8.98 -23.67 -2.10
CA GLU A 139 -8.52 -24.90 -2.71
C GLU A 139 -8.18 -26.01 -1.69
N PHE A 140 -7.63 -25.61 -0.53
CA PHE A 140 -7.18 -26.54 0.51
C PHE A 140 -7.95 -26.37 1.83
N ALA A 141 -9.05 -25.62 1.82
CA ALA A 141 -9.74 -25.20 3.04
C ALA A 141 -10.10 -26.37 3.97
N TYR A 142 -10.69 -27.42 3.44
CA TYR A 142 -11.08 -28.61 4.22
C TYR A 142 -9.86 -29.27 4.88
N VAL A 143 -8.82 -29.56 4.09
CA VAL A 143 -7.64 -30.28 4.59
C VAL A 143 -6.86 -29.45 5.60
N ILE A 144 -6.71 -28.14 5.35
CA ILE A 144 -6.02 -27.24 6.29
C ILE A 144 -6.83 -27.12 7.58
N GLU A 145 -8.16 -26.97 7.51
CA GLU A 145 -9.01 -26.90 8.71
C GLU A 145 -8.83 -28.14 9.57
N GLU A 146 -8.87 -29.32 8.96
CA GLU A 146 -8.66 -30.59 9.65
C GLU A 146 -7.30 -30.64 10.36
N LEU A 147 -6.23 -30.28 9.62
CA LEU A 147 -4.87 -30.33 10.15
C LEU A 147 -4.57 -29.32 11.27
N ILE A 148 -5.24 -28.16 11.30
CA ILE A 148 -4.99 -27.13 12.31
C ILE A 148 -5.93 -27.17 13.51
N THR A 149 -7.09 -27.83 13.40
CA THR A 149 -8.12 -27.82 14.44
C THR A 149 -7.96 -28.96 15.44
N GLU A 150 -7.48 -30.08 15.00
CA GLU A 150 -7.42 -31.29 15.80
C GLU A 150 -6.19 -31.35 16.73
N LYS A 151 -6.37 -31.93 17.93
CA LYS A 151 -5.28 -32.23 18.86
C LYS A 151 -4.67 -33.59 18.54
N VAL A 152 -3.36 -33.66 18.41
CA VAL A 152 -2.60 -34.86 18.03
C VAL A 152 -2.50 -35.91 19.15
N ASP A 153 -3.09 -35.68 20.32
CA ASP A 153 -2.90 -36.54 21.54
C ASP A 153 -3.50 -37.95 21.45
N VAL A 154 -4.11 -38.35 20.32
CA VAL A 154 -4.68 -39.67 20.13
C VAL A 154 -3.89 -40.43 19.07
N ARG A 155 -3.29 -41.59 19.43
CA ARG A 155 -2.43 -42.40 18.54
C ARG A 155 -3.07 -42.70 17.17
N ASP A 156 -4.37 -42.91 17.13
CA ASP A 156 -5.10 -43.18 15.88
C ASP A 156 -5.12 -41.98 14.92
N LYS A 157 -5.07 -40.75 15.44
CA LYS A 157 -5.05 -39.52 14.64
C LYS A 157 -3.67 -39.22 14.06
N GLU A 158 -2.59 -39.61 14.69
CA GLU A 158 -1.24 -39.43 14.14
C GLU A 158 -1.06 -40.17 12.81
N SER A 159 -1.56 -41.41 12.72
CA SER A 159 -1.57 -42.15 11.46
C SER A 159 -2.39 -41.46 10.37
N TYR A 160 -3.54 -40.88 10.74
CA TYR A 160 -4.41 -40.16 9.84
C TYR A 160 -3.73 -38.90 9.29
N TYR A 161 -3.08 -38.07 10.13
CA TYR A 161 -2.31 -36.90 9.69
C TYR A 161 -1.15 -37.28 8.77
N ASN A 162 -0.41 -38.31 9.14
CA ASN A 162 0.67 -38.82 8.31
C ASN A 162 0.17 -39.23 6.92
N ALA A 163 -0.99 -39.89 6.85
CA ALA A 163 -1.59 -40.34 5.60
C ALA A 163 -2.01 -39.17 4.71
N ILE A 164 -2.56 -38.10 5.30
CA ILE A 164 -2.91 -36.86 4.57
C ILE A 164 -1.65 -36.23 3.97
N ILE A 165 -0.62 -36.00 4.80
CA ILE A 165 0.63 -35.34 4.36
C ILE A 165 1.32 -36.15 3.26
N GLN A 166 1.40 -37.50 3.44
CA GLN A 166 1.96 -38.39 2.42
C GLN A 166 1.15 -38.34 1.12
N THR A 167 -0.17 -38.24 1.22
CA THR A 167 -1.01 -38.12 0.02
C THR A 167 -0.76 -36.80 -0.72
N ILE A 168 -0.67 -35.65 -0.01
CA ILE A 168 -0.33 -34.37 -0.60
C ILE A 168 1.01 -34.43 -1.35
N ILE A 169 2.02 -35.06 -0.76
CA ILE A 169 3.33 -35.21 -1.37
C ILE A 169 3.26 -36.17 -2.59
N ARG A 170 2.60 -37.31 -2.45
CA ARG A 170 2.47 -38.31 -3.51
C ARG A 170 1.75 -37.78 -4.76
N VAL A 171 0.72 -36.95 -4.59
CA VAL A 171 0.00 -36.34 -5.72
C VAL A 171 0.70 -35.09 -6.29
N GLY A 172 1.90 -34.76 -5.78
CA GLY A 172 2.71 -33.65 -6.29
C GLY A 172 2.25 -32.25 -5.89
N ARG A 173 1.34 -32.10 -4.90
CA ARG A 173 0.75 -30.81 -4.49
C ARG A 173 1.43 -30.17 -3.26
N ALA A 174 2.56 -30.73 -2.79
CA ALA A 174 3.22 -30.28 -1.57
C ALA A 174 3.71 -28.83 -1.66
N GLY A 175 4.24 -28.39 -2.81
CA GLY A 175 4.68 -27.02 -3.02
C GLY A 175 3.56 -26.01 -2.90
N GLU A 176 2.43 -26.24 -3.55
CA GLU A 176 1.25 -25.39 -3.50
C GLU A 176 0.62 -25.34 -2.11
N PHE A 177 0.62 -26.49 -1.42
CA PHE A 177 0.12 -26.57 -0.06
C PHE A 177 1.02 -25.79 0.93
N ILE A 178 2.34 -25.80 0.75
CA ILE A 178 3.28 -24.97 1.51
C ILE A 178 2.98 -23.48 1.30
N VAL A 179 2.79 -23.06 0.04
CA VAL A 179 2.42 -21.66 -0.29
C VAL A 179 1.12 -21.29 0.43
N ALA A 180 0.10 -22.13 0.34
CA ALA A 180 -1.20 -21.89 0.97
C ALA A 180 -1.11 -21.76 2.51
N LEU A 181 -0.30 -22.58 3.17
CA LEU A 181 -0.05 -22.46 4.61
C LEU A 181 0.72 -21.18 4.95
N CYS A 182 1.71 -20.79 4.16
CA CYS A 182 2.47 -19.56 4.38
C CYS A 182 1.57 -18.32 4.23
N GLU A 183 0.72 -18.26 3.21
CA GLU A 183 -0.25 -17.18 3.00
C GLU A 183 -1.29 -17.14 4.14
N LEU A 184 -1.77 -18.28 4.60
CA LEU A 184 -2.65 -18.36 5.76
C LEU A 184 -1.97 -17.81 7.03
N ILE A 185 -0.71 -18.19 7.29
CA ILE A 185 0.05 -17.68 8.43
C ILE A 185 0.19 -16.15 8.34
N GLN A 186 0.58 -15.60 7.19
CA GLN A 186 0.68 -14.16 6.98
C GLN A 186 -0.65 -13.46 7.28
N ARG A 187 -1.76 -14.00 6.77
CA ARG A 187 -3.11 -13.47 6.98
C ARG A 187 -3.57 -13.51 8.44
N LEU A 188 -3.23 -14.58 9.18
CA LEU A 188 -3.64 -14.76 10.57
C LEU A 188 -2.73 -14.04 11.57
N ILE A 189 -1.52 -13.66 11.19
CA ILE A 189 -0.59 -12.97 12.09
C ILE A 189 -0.99 -11.53 12.32
N VAL A 190 -1.40 -10.81 11.27
CA VAL A 190 -1.93 -9.44 11.37
C VAL A 190 -3.44 -9.51 11.23
N ASP A 191 -4.16 -9.09 12.26
CA ASP A 191 -5.61 -9.08 12.29
C ASP A 191 -6.17 -7.87 11.57
N HIS A 192 -5.62 -6.70 11.85
CA HIS A 192 -6.02 -5.44 11.29
C HIS A 192 -4.82 -4.57 10.94
N LEU A 193 -4.86 -3.96 9.77
CA LEU A 193 -3.82 -3.07 9.27
C LEU A 193 -4.33 -1.62 9.31
N HIS A 194 -3.56 -0.75 9.93
CA HIS A 194 -3.79 0.69 9.94
C HIS A 194 -2.72 1.38 9.11
N ILE A 195 -3.12 2.05 8.04
CA ILE A 195 -2.24 2.92 7.25
C ILE A 195 -2.46 4.36 7.73
N LEU A 196 -1.39 5.00 8.19
CA LEU A 196 -1.44 6.34 8.78
C LEU A 196 -1.04 7.45 7.79
N GLY A 197 -1.26 7.19 6.51
CA GLY A 197 -1.05 8.15 5.43
C GLY A 197 0.34 8.12 4.81
N ASP A 198 0.53 9.08 3.89
CA ASP A 198 1.70 9.26 3.05
C ASP A 198 2.07 7.98 2.26
N ILE A 199 1.04 7.45 1.57
CA ILE A 199 1.18 6.32 0.64
C ILE A 199 1.89 6.79 -0.63
N TYR A 200 1.52 7.99 -1.10
CA TYR A 200 1.97 8.58 -2.35
C TYR A 200 3.26 9.39 -2.22
N ASP A 201 3.79 9.73 -3.39
CA ASP A 201 4.98 10.52 -3.66
C ASP A 201 6.30 9.84 -3.29
N ARG A 202 7.37 10.29 -3.92
CA ARG A 202 8.78 9.89 -3.83
C ARG A 202 9.11 8.56 -4.52
N GLY A 203 8.60 7.42 -4.04
CA GLY A 203 8.87 6.10 -4.63
C GLY A 203 7.94 5.78 -5.82
N PRO A 204 8.30 4.79 -6.67
CA PRO A 204 7.64 4.54 -7.94
C PRO A 204 6.40 3.64 -7.86
N GLY A 205 6.06 3.07 -6.71
CA GLY A 205 5.05 2.00 -6.61
C GLY A 205 3.77 2.30 -5.83
N PRO A 206 3.25 3.55 -5.72
CA PRO A 206 2.04 3.80 -4.93
C PRO A 206 0.80 3.11 -5.49
N HIS A 207 0.66 2.99 -6.80
CA HIS A 207 -0.44 2.26 -7.46
C HIS A 207 -0.43 0.76 -7.07
N MET A 208 0.74 0.12 -7.07
CA MET A 208 0.89 -1.29 -6.65
C MET A 208 0.57 -1.47 -5.15
N ILE A 209 0.92 -0.47 -4.32
CA ILE A 209 0.57 -0.45 -2.90
C ILE A 209 -0.94 -0.38 -2.73
N MET A 210 -1.60 0.53 -3.45
CA MET A 210 -3.06 0.70 -3.40
C MET A 210 -3.78 -0.57 -3.84
N ASP A 211 -3.38 -1.21 -4.94
CA ASP A 211 -3.95 -2.47 -5.41
C ASP A 211 -3.86 -3.57 -4.34
N LYS A 212 -2.72 -3.63 -3.65
CA LYS A 212 -2.53 -4.58 -2.55
C LYS A 212 -3.39 -4.27 -1.34
N LEU A 213 -3.52 -2.98 -0.98
CA LEU A 213 -4.36 -2.53 0.13
C LEU A 213 -5.84 -2.78 -0.14
N MET A 214 -6.33 -2.54 -1.36
CA MET A 214 -7.72 -2.78 -1.75
C MET A 214 -8.16 -4.24 -1.61
N THR A 215 -7.23 -5.17 -1.67
CA THR A 215 -7.49 -6.61 -1.48
C THR A 215 -7.16 -7.10 -0.07
N TYR A 216 -6.71 -6.22 0.83
CA TYR A 216 -6.35 -6.61 2.18
C TYR A 216 -7.57 -6.94 3.02
N HIS A 217 -7.48 -7.97 3.87
CA HIS A 217 -8.63 -8.57 4.55
C HIS A 217 -9.27 -7.71 5.64
N SER A 218 -8.55 -6.78 6.23
CA SER A 218 -9.06 -5.86 7.26
C SER A 218 -8.15 -4.64 7.34
N LEU A 219 -8.64 -3.46 6.97
CA LEU A 219 -7.83 -2.27 6.71
C LEU A 219 -8.57 -1.00 7.08
N ASP A 220 -7.86 -0.07 7.72
CA ASP A 220 -8.18 1.35 7.80
C ASP A 220 -7.10 2.16 7.10
N ILE A 221 -7.50 3.20 6.37
CA ILE A 221 -6.58 4.15 5.75
C ILE A 221 -6.90 5.55 6.27
N GLN A 222 -5.93 6.19 6.91
CA GLN A 222 -5.89 7.61 7.14
C GLN A 222 -5.12 8.25 5.99
N TRP A 223 -5.48 9.45 5.57
CA TRP A 223 -4.76 10.17 4.54
C TRP A 223 -3.72 11.12 5.16
N GLY A 224 -2.53 11.12 4.58
CA GLY A 224 -1.49 12.12 4.86
C GLY A 224 -1.60 13.33 3.95
N ASN A 225 -0.71 14.31 4.12
CA ASN A 225 -0.73 15.52 3.29
C ASN A 225 -0.42 15.25 1.81
N HIS A 226 0.40 14.25 1.50
CA HIS A 226 0.67 13.83 0.14
C HIS A 226 -0.56 13.16 -0.50
N ASP A 227 -1.26 12.32 0.24
CA ASP A 227 -2.46 11.61 -0.24
C ASP A 227 -3.60 12.59 -0.58
N VAL A 228 -3.77 13.66 0.21
CA VAL A 228 -4.79 14.71 -0.05
C VAL A 228 -4.59 15.35 -1.42
N LEU A 229 -3.36 15.58 -1.86
CA LEU A 229 -3.08 16.13 -3.20
C LEU A 229 -3.57 15.17 -4.29
N TRP A 230 -3.34 13.87 -4.13
CA TRP A 230 -3.81 12.85 -5.07
C TRP A 230 -5.33 12.71 -5.05
N MET A 231 -5.96 12.78 -3.87
CA MET A 231 -7.42 12.80 -3.74
C MET A 231 -8.03 14.03 -4.44
N GLY A 232 -7.43 15.21 -4.24
CA GLY A 232 -7.85 16.43 -4.92
C GLY A 232 -7.65 16.35 -6.44
N ALA A 233 -6.56 15.78 -6.90
CA ALA A 233 -6.30 15.54 -8.32
C ALA A 233 -7.33 14.58 -8.93
N ALA A 234 -7.64 13.48 -8.27
CA ALA A 234 -8.68 12.54 -8.69
C ALA A 234 -10.08 13.18 -8.72
N ALA A 235 -10.34 14.15 -7.83
CA ALA A 235 -11.57 14.95 -7.84
C ALA A 235 -11.60 16.06 -8.92
N GLY A 236 -10.54 16.19 -9.73
CA GLY A 236 -10.45 17.17 -10.82
C GLY A 236 -10.01 18.58 -10.41
N GLN A 237 -9.47 18.76 -9.19
CA GLN A 237 -8.96 20.05 -8.73
C GLN A 237 -7.64 20.38 -9.44
N LYS A 238 -7.63 21.44 -10.27
CA LYS A 238 -6.54 21.77 -11.19
C LYS A 238 -5.20 22.01 -10.49
N GLY A 239 -5.20 22.69 -9.34
CA GLY A 239 -3.98 22.95 -8.55
C GLY A 239 -3.37 21.65 -8.02
N CYS A 240 -4.21 20.71 -7.54
CA CYS A 240 -3.77 19.39 -7.10
C CYS A 240 -3.22 18.56 -8.26
N ILE A 241 -3.88 18.59 -9.43
CA ILE A 241 -3.40 17.90 -10.65
C ILE A 241 -2.01 18.39 -11.02
N ALA A 242 -1.84 19.72 -11.13
CA ALA A 242 -0.55 20.31 -11.47
C ALA A 242 0.54 19.96 -10.44
N ASN A 243 0.20 19.94 -9.16
CA ASN A 243 1.11 19.62 -8.07
C ASN A 243 1.54 18.15 -8.13
N VAL A 244 0.60 17.22 -8.32
CA VAL A 244 0.89 15.77 -8.46
C VAL A 244 1.83 15.52 -9.63
N ILE A 245 1.52 16.07 -10.82
CA ILE A 245 2.37 15.91 -12.01
C ILE A 245 3.77 16.50 -11.76
N ARG A 246 3.85 17.69 -11.13
CA ARG A 246 5.13 18.31 -10.79
C ARG A 246 5.98 17.46 -9.84
N ILE A 247 5.36 16.87 -8.83
CA ILE A 247 6.07 16.01 -7.88
C ILE A 247 6.56 14.75 -8.59
N CYS A 248 5.72 14.10 -9.39
CA CYS A 248 6.13 12.93 -10.19
C CYS A 248 7.27 13.28 -11.14
N ALA A 249 7.20 14.41 -11.85
CA ALA A 249 8.29 14.88 -12.72
C ALA A 249 9.59 15.12 -11.92
N ARG A 250 9.49 15.78 -10.76
CA ARG A 250 10.66 16.07 -9.90
C ARG A 250 11.40 14.83 -9.43
N TYR A 251 10.67 13.74 -9.15
CA TYR A 251 11.27 12.47 -8.70
C TYR A 251 11.56 11.50 -9.85
N GLY A 252 11.24 11.87 -11.11
CA GLY A 252 11.43 11.00 -12.27
C GLY A 252 10.48 9.80 -12.28
N ASN A 253 9.28 9.95 -11.74
CA ASN A 253 8.29 8.88 -11.57
C ASN A 253 7.01 9.14 -12.37
N LEU A 254 7.13 9.72 -13.57
CA LEU A 254 5.97 9.99 -14.43
C LEU A 254 5.25 8.71 -14.87
N ASP A 255 5.95 7.56 -14.89
CA ASP A 255 5.41 6.22 -15.17
C ASP A 255 4.25 5.87 -14.23
N ILE A 256 4.24 6.39 -12.99
CA ILE A 256 3.10 6.22 -12.08
C ILE A 256 1.81 6.73 -12.72
N LEU A 257 1.88 7.88 -13.40
CA LEU A 257 0.72 8.49 -14.04
C LEU A 257 0.38 7.79 -15.35
N GLU A 258 1.37 7.49 -16.19
CA GLU A 258 1.17 6.90 -17.51
C GLU A 258 0.84 5.41 -17.43
N ASP A 259 1.70 4.60 -16.84
CA ASP A 259 1.54 3.15 -16.76
C ASP A 259 0.63 2.73 -15.59
N GLY A 260 0.77 3.40 -14.44
CA GLY A 260 0.00 3.07 -13.24
C GLY A 260 -1.47 3.48 -13.31
N TYR A 261 -1.76 4.66 -13.88
CA TYR A 261 -3.11 5.23 -13.92
C TYR A 261 -3.64 5.53 -15.31
N GLY A 262 -2.87 5.27 -16.38
CA GLY A 262 -3.30 5.45 -17.76
C GLY A 262 -3.47 6.92 -18.18
N ILE A 263 -2.78 7.85 -17.52
CA ILE A 263 -2.89 9.30 -17.78
C ILE A 263 -1.97 9.68 -18.92
N ASN A 264 -2.51 10.28 -19.98
CA ASN A 264 -1.73 10.71 -21.13
C ASN A 264 -0.97 12.02 -20.85
N LEU A 265 0.35 11.97 -20.77
CA LEU A 265 1.22 13.13 -20.56
C LEU A 265 1.83 13.68 -21.85
N LEU A 266 1.53 13.11 -23.02
CA LEU A 266 2.06 13.55 -24.31
C LEU A 266 1.83 15.05 -24.59
N PRO A 267 0.67 15.66 -24.26
CA PRO A 267 0.49 17.10 -24.45
C PRO A 267 1.49 17.95 -23.65
N LEU A 268 1.77 17.55 -22.39
CA LEU A 268 2.75 18.23 -21.55
C LEU A 268 4.17 18.05 -22.09
N ALA A 269 4.52 16.85 -22.55
CA ALA A 269 5.82 16.54 -23.13
C ALA A 269 6.06 17.38 -24.40
N THR A 270 5.07 17.46 -25.29
CA THR A 270 5.14 18.27 -26.52
C THR A 270 5.31 19.75 -26.18
N PHE A 271 4.48 20.29 -25.29
CA PHE A 271 4.59 21.67 -24.84
C PHE A 271 5.97 21.96 -24.22
N ALA A 272 6.49 21.06 -23.39
CA ALA A 272 7.80 21.22 -22.76
C ALA A 272 8.95 21.23 -23.78
N LEU A 273 8.88 20.40 -24.82
CA LEU A 273 9.87 20.39 -25.89
C LEU A 273 9.82 21.63 -26.78
N ASP A 274 8.62 22.03 -27.17
CA ASP A 274 8.41 23.21 -28.01
C ASP A 274 8.86 24.52 -27.31
N THR A 275 8.60 24.60 -26.01
CA THR A 275 8.85 25.81 -25.22
C THR A 275 10.28 25.87 -24.64
N TYR A 276 10.78 24.73 -24.13
CA TYR A 276 12.03 24.62 -23.41
C TYR A 276 13.08 23.73 -24.09
N GLY A 277 12.92 23.42 -25.37
CA GLY A 277 13.82 22.52 -26.10
C GLY A 277 15.30 22.93 -26.07
N SER A 278 15.59 24.25 -26.04
CA SER A 278 16.95 24.80 -25.94
C SER A 278 17.32 25.33 -24.56
N ASP A 279 16.40 25.24 -23.59
CA ASP A 279 16.61 25.77 -22.23
C ASP A 279 17.36 24.73 -21.36
N PRO A 280 18.42 25.11 -20.65
CA PRO A 280 19.16 24.19 -19.78
C PRO A 280 18.36 23.70 -18.57
N CYS A 281 17.26 24.35 -18.19
CA CYS A 281 16.38 24.02 -17.06
C CYS A 281 17.16 23.70 -15.77
N ALA A 282 18.21 24.48 -15.48
CA ALA A 282 19.19 24.16 -14.45
C ALA A 282 18.62 24.02 -13.04
N CYS A 283 17.56 24.80 -12.72
CA CYS A 283 16.88 24.77 -11.42
C CYS A 283 15.90 23.60 -11.25
N PHE A 284 15.62 22.84 -12.32
CA PHE A 284 14.58 21.80 -12.37
C PHE A 284 15.14 20.39 -12.45
N GLN A 285 16.35 20.18 -11.97
CA GLN A 285 16.99 18.85 -11.94
C GLN A 285 16.18 17.87 -11.11
N LEU A 286 16.18 16.60 -11.53
CA LEU A 286 15.44 15.54 -10.86
C LEU A 286 16.03 15.23 -9.49
N LYS A 287 15.17 14.88 -8.54
CA LYS A 287 15.53 14.34 -7.23
C LYS A 287 15.21 12.85 -7.22
N GLY A 288 16.20 12.03 -7.46
CA GLY A 288 16.05 10.58 -7.42
C GLY A 288 16.98 9.91 -8.42
N ALA A 289 17.40 8.70 -8.10
CA ALA A 289 18.29 7.90 -8.94
C ALA A 289 17.48 6.88 -9.76
N ASN A 290 16.33 7.27 -10.32
CA ASN A 290 15.61 6.34 -11.19
C ASN A 290 16.41 6.16 -12.48
N ALA A 291 16.50 4.91 -12.93
CA ALA A 291 17.29 4.50 -14.09
C ALA A 291 16.58 4.92 -15.40
N CYS A 292 16.39 6.23 -15.62
CA CYS A 292 15.94 6.77 -16.89
C CYS A 292 17.12 6.87 -17.86
N SER A 293 16.86 6.71 -19.15
CA SER A 293 17.84 7.03 -20.18
C SER A 293 18.20 8.53 -20.15
N PRO A 294 19.35 8.95 -20.66
CA PRO A 294 19.71 10.37 -20.71
C PRO A 294 18.66 11.25 -21.41
N SER A 295 18.04 10.75 -22.48
CA SER A 295 16.99 11.46 -23.22
C SER A 295 15.69 11.61 -22.42
N GLU A 296 15.28 10.59 -21.71
CA GLU A 296 14.13 10.64 -20.80
C GLU A 296 14.37 11.59 -19.63
N THR A 297 15.56 11.56 -19.06
CA THR A 297 15.94 12.48 -17.99
C THR A 297 15.84 13.92 -18.45
N GLU A 298 16.33 14.23 -19.65
CA GLU A 298 16.27 15.57 -20.24
C GLU A 298 14.85 16.03 -20.51
N LEU A 299 14.01 15.15 -21.03
CA LEU A 299 12.58 15.42 -21.22
C LEU A 299 11.87 15.65 -19.88
N ASN A 300 12.10 14.82 -18.88
CA ASN A 300 11.49 14.95 -17.55
C ASN A 300 11.89 16.27 -16.86
N ILE A 301 13.13 16.76 -17.05
CA ILE A 301 13.58 18.07 -16.55
C ILE A 301 12.80 19.20 -17.22
N ARG A 302 12.57 19.15 -18.53
CA ARG A 302 11.76 20.14 -19.26
C ARG A 302 10.29 20.10 -18.84
N MET A 303 9.73 18.90 -18.70
CA MET A 303 8.36 18.72 -18.20
C MET A 303 8.23 19.21 -16.76
N HIS A 304 9.23 19.01 -15.90
CA HIS A 304 9.25 19.54 -14.55
C HIS A 304 9.21 21.07 -14.53
N LYS A 305 9.97 21.76 -15.39
CA LYS A 305 9.89 23.22 -15.55
C LYS A 305 8.51 23.64 -16.04
N ALA A 306 8.02 23.05 -17.12
CA ALA A 306 6.73 23.36 -17.72
C ALA A 306 5.59 23.27 -16.71
N ILE A 307 5.46 22.14 -16.03
CA ILE A 307 4.38 21.92 -15.06
C ILE A 307 4.51 22.82 -13.82
N SER A 308 5.72 23.19 -13.40
CA SER A 308 5.94 24.10 -12.28
C SER A 308 5.38 25.49 -12.60
N ILE A 309 5.58 25.99 -13.82
CA ILE A 309 5.05 27.27 -14.26
C ILE A 309 3.53 27.20 -14.41
N ILE A 310 2.99 26.12 -14.97
CA ILE A 310 1.55 25.88 -15.04
C ILE A 310 0.94 25.88 -13.65
N GLN A 311 1.56 25.22 -12.68
CA GLN A 311 1.11 25.22 -11.28
C GLN A 311 1.03 26.61 -10.71
N PHE A 312 2.06 27.45 -10.85
CA PHE A 312 2.04 28.83 -10.36
C PHE A 312 0.88 29.65 -10.96
N LYS A 313 0.59 29.49 -12.25
CA LYS A 313 -0.53 30.17 -12.89
C LYS A 313 -1.88 29.74 -12.35
N VAL A 314 -2.06 28.42 -12.22
CA VAL A 314 -3.31 27.82 -11.68
C VAL A 314 -3.52 28.22 -10.23
N GLU A 315 -2.47 28.17 -9.40
CA GLU A 315 -2.55 28.60 -7.99
C GLU A 315 -2.88 30.11 -7.88
N GLY A 316 -2.26 30.94 -8.71
CA GLY A 316 -2.57 32.38 -8.75
C GLY A 316 -4.02 32.69 -9.13
N GLN A 317 -4.64 31.90 -10.01
CA GLN A 317 -6.05 32.00 -10.33
C GLN A 317 -6.94 31.59 -9.16
N ILE A 318 -6.65 30.43 -8.54
CA ILE A 318 -7.38 29.93 -7.37
C ILE A 318 -7.34 30.96 -6.23
N ILE A 319 -6.18 31.57 -5.96
CA ILE A 319 -6.04 32.61 -4.92
C ILE A 319 -6.92 33.80 -5.23
N LYS A 320 -7.00 34.24 -6.50
CA LYS A 320 -7.87 35.36 -6.90
C LYS A 320 -9.37 35.04 -6.81
N GLU A 321 -9.75 33.80 -7.15
CA GLU A 321 -11.14 33.34 -7.11
C GLU A 321 -11.62 33.11 -5.67
N HIS A 322 -10.70 32.84 -4.73
CA HIS A 322 -10.96 32.50 -3.35
C HIS A 322 -10.24 33.38 -2.33
N PRO A 323 -10.56 34.67 -2.27
CA PRO A 323 -9.93 35.60 -1.32
C PRO A 323 -10.14 35.20 0.15
N GLU A 324 -11.18 34.42 0.44
CA GLU A 324 -11.44 33.86 1.76
C GLU A 324 -10.33 32.96 2.29
N PHE A 325 -9.44 32.43 1.41
CA PHE A 325 -8.29 31.65 1.81
C PHE A 325 -7.14 32.45 2.39
N CYS A 326 -7.17 33.81 2.20
CA CYS A 326 -6.14 34.71 2.70
C CYS A 326 -4.72 34.27 2.30
N LEU A 327 -4.52 33.95 1.02
CA LEU A 327 -3.26 33.45 0.46
C LEU A 327 -2.60 34.40 -0.55
N GLU A 328 -2.97 35.67 -0.57
CA GLU A 328 -2.46 36.66 -1.52
C GLU A 328 -0.94 36.85 -1.44
N ASP A 329 -0.36 36.61 -0.25
CA ASP A 329 1.08 36.64 -0.02
C ASP A 329 1.83 35.51 -0.79
N ARG A 330 1.15 34.42 -1.12
CA ARG A 330 1.68 33.29 -1.90
C ARG A 330 1.55 33.46 -3.41
N ASN A 331 0.82 34.44 -3.89
CA ASN A 331 0.72 34.75 -5.31
C ASN A 331 1.99 35.50 -5.77
N LEU A 332 3.02 34.74 -6.17
CA LEU A 332 4.35 35.26 -6.50
C LEU A 332 4.45 35.77 -7.93
N LEU A 333 3.60 35.34 -8.88
CA LEU A 333 3.70 35.69 -10.28
C LEU A 333 3.62 37.22 -10.51
N HIS A 334 2.75 37.92 -9.82
CA HIS A 334 2.59 39.38 -9.94
C HIS A 334 3.74 40.19 -9.32
N ARG A 335 4.66 39.52 -8.61
CA ARG A 335 5.85 40.11 -7.99
C ARG A 335 7.11 39.99 -8.85
N ILE A 336 7.01 39.33 -10.00
CA ILE A 336 8.11 39.10 -10.92
C ILE A 336 8.19 40.22 -11.93
N ASP A 337 9.37 40.83 -12.09
CA ASP A 337 9.75 41.76 -13.14
C ASP A 337 10.69 41.03 -14.13
N LEU A 338 10.12 40.62 -15.26
CA LEU A 338 10.87 39.86 -16.27
C LEU A 338 11.92 40.69 -16.99
N ASP A 339 11.65 42.00 -17.17
CA ASP A 339 12.59 42.92 -17.85
C ASP A 339 13.87 43.07 -17.03
N LYS A 340 13.73 43.06 -15.70
CA LYS A 340 14.87 43.13 -14.76
C LYS A 340 15.37 41.77 -14.30
N GLY A 341 14.64 40.66 -14.58
CA GLY A 341 14.97 39.34 -14.05
C GLY A 341 14.91 39.27 -12.53
N THR A 342 13.99 40.02 -11.89
CA THR A 342 13.91 40.09 -10.42
C THR A 342 12.53 39.74 -9.91
N ILE A 343 12.49 39.26 -8.66
CA ILE A 343 11.25 39.03 -7.89
C ILE A 343 11.26 39.89 -6.62
N LEU A 344 10.13 40.54 -6.32
CA LEU A 344 9.97 41.30 -5.10
C LEU A 344 9.50 40.41 -3.94
N LEU A 345 10.38 40.17 -2.98
CA LEU A 345 10.10 39.45 -1.75
C LEU A 345 10.14 40.39 -0.54
N GLU A 346 9.81 39.86 0.66
CA GLU A 346 9.81 40.67 1.91
C GLU A 346 11.16 41.36 2.21
N GLY A 347 12.26 40.77 1.75
CA GLY A 347 13.63 41.34 1.86
C GLY A 347 14.04 42.30 0.74
N GLY A 348 13.13 42.69 -0.16
CA GLY A 348 13.41 43.52 -1.34
C GLY A 348 13.46 42.75 -2.64
N ALA A 349 13.88 43.42 -3.73
CA ALA A 349 14.05 42.81 -5.03
C ALA A 349 15.24 41.82 -5.02
N GLN A 350 15.03 40.59 -5.43
CA GLN A 350 16.05 39.56 -5.57
C GLN A 350 16.16 39.11 -7.01
N GLU A 351 17.40 38.80 -7.43
CA GLU A 351 17.70 38.30 -8.78
C GLU A 351 17.14 36.86 -8.93
N MET A 352 16.49 36.61 -10.06
CA MET A 352 15.99 35.25 -10.38
C MET A 352 17.06 34.43 -11.06
N LEU A 353 17.24 33.19 -10.64
CA LEU A 353 18.16 32.24 -11.25
C LEU A 353 17.69 31.79 -12.64
N ASP A 354 16.40 31.85 -12.90
CA ASP A 354 15.78 31.45 -14.16
C ASP A 354 14.58 32.37 -14.40
N SER A 355 14.62 33.13 -15.50
CA SER A 355 13.57 34.06 -15.90
C SER A 355 12.96 33.73 -17.27
N HIS A 356 13.31 32.56 -17.83
CA HIS A 356 12.77 32.12 -19.12
C HIS A 356 11.37 31.50 -18.94
N PHE A 357 10.36 32.35 -19.04
CA PHE A 357 8.95 31.96 -19.05
C PHE A 357 8.33 32.34 -20.42
N PRO A 358 7.51 31.46 -21.03
CA PRO A 358 6.91 31.72 -22.35
C PRO A 358 5.89 32.87 -22.30
N THR A 359 5.20 33.01 -21.17
CA THR A 359 4.29 34.10 -20.90
C THR A 359 4.09 34.25 -19.39
N MET A 360 3.97 35.53 -18.96
CA MET A 360 3.68 35.87 -17.57
C MET A 360 2.21 36.22 -17.35
N ASP A 361 1.38 36.19 -18.41
CA ASP A 361 -0.05 36.40 -18.24
C ASP A 361 -0.69 35.23 -17.45
N PRO A 362 -1.14 35.47 -16.21
CA PRO A 362 -1.80 34.43 -15.43
C PRO A 362 -3.18 34.06 -16.00
N ALA A 363 -3.71 34.85 -16.94
CA ALA A 363 -4.95 34.55 -17.64
C ALA A 363 -4.73 33.75 -18.94
N ASP A 364 -3.49 33.48 -19.33
CA ASP A 364 -3.18 32.72 -20.54
C ASP A 364 -3.63 31.23 -20.39
N PRO A 365 -4.71 30.81 -21.09
CA PRO A 365 -5.27 29.50 -20.94
C PRO A 365 -4.43 28.40 -21.68
N VAL A 366 -3.52 28.77 -22.55
CA VAL A 366 -2.79 27.85 -23.44
C VAL A 366 -1.94 26.88 -22.62
N SER A 367 -1.48 27.28 -21.46
CA SER A 367 -0.57 26.49 -20.64
C SER A 367 -1.22 25.29 -19.93
N TYR A 368 -2.56 25.21 -19.81
CA TYR A 368 -3.20 24.16 -19.00
C TYR A 368 -4.55 23.64 -19.53
N THR A 369 -5.03 24.09 -20.68
CA THR A 369 -6.23 23.52 -21.31
C THR A 369 -6.08 22.05 -21.70
N HIS A 370 -4.85 21.50 -21.68
CA HIS A 370 -4.54 20.11 -21.98
C HIS A 370 -4.37 19.22 -20.74
N LEU A 371 -4.46 19.78 -19.52
CA LEU A 371 -4.39 19.02 -18.27
C LEU A 371 -5.77 18.53 -17.81
N THR A 372 -6.63 18.15 -18.71
CA THR A 372 -7.85 17.41 -18.32
C THR A 372 -7.50 15.95 -18.14
N LEU A 373 -7.55 15.48 -16.89
CA LEU A 373 -7.62 14.05 -16.64
C LEU A 373 -8.86 13.52 -17.37
N PRO A 374 -8.76 12.38 -18.08
CA PRO A 374 -9.94 11.72 -18.62
C PRO A 374 -10.88 11.39 -17.45
N THR A 375 -11.99 12.10 -17.36
CA THR A 375 -13.11 11.73 -16.49
C THR A 375 -13.79 10.53 -17.16
N THR A 376 -13.45 9.34 -16.75
CA THR A 376 -14.24 8.13 -17.00
C THR A 376 -14.67 7.52 -15.71
#